data_c92c86893fb498d14706255c563e7371
#
_entry.id   c92c86893fb498d14706255c563e7371
#
_cell.length_a   1.000
_cell.length_b   1.000
_cell.length_c   1.000
_cell.angle_alpha   90.00
_cell.angle_beta   90.00
_cell.angle_gamma   90.00
#
_symmetry.space_group_name_H-M   'P 1'
#
loop_
_entity.id
_entity.type
_entity.pdbx_description
1 polymer ?
#
loop_
_entity_poly.entity_id
_entity_poly.type
_entity_poly.pdbx_seq_one_letter_code
_entity_poly.pdbx_strand_id
1 'polypeptide(L)'
;MDQGPDPLGGTRHGDGRLARLASHLENILYGRGWPVRLARALGVRPTVRTVRYAVAWGPEAAGLPPLRIAYASDFHAGPTTDASVLRAACETLRAVAPDLLMLGGDFVTGRATEIGWLARELGAIPAPLGRFAVLGNHDRWSGATPIVRELEAAGIQVLVNANAQLPPPYD
;
A
#
# COMPACT_ATOMS: atom_id res chain seq x y z
N MET A 1 -7.23 12.31 32.06
CA MET A 1 -7.58 12.04 30.66
C MET A 1 -6.94 10.71 30.31
N ASP A 2 -7.73 9.65 30.34
CA ASP A 2 -7.30 8.30 30.00
C ASP A 2 -7.11 8.26 28.47
N GLN A 3 -5.88 8.14 28.04
CA GLN A 3 -5.58 7.86 26.64
C GLN A 3 -5.90 6.38 26.42
N GLY A 4 -7.03 6.11 25.80
CA GLY A 4 -7.40 4.77 25.39
C GLY A 4 -6.28 4.10 24.57
N PRO A 5 -6.26 2.77 24.43
CA PRO A 5 -5.21 2.03 23.75
C PRO A 5 -5.03 2.55 22.32
N ASP A 6 -3.78 2.84 21.96
CA ASP A 6 -3.40 3.28 20.61
C ASP A 6 -3.95 2.28 19.56
N PRO A 7 -4.91 2.68 18.72
CA PRO A 7 -5.53 1.79 17.74
C PRO A 7 -4.55 1.30 16.66
N LEU A 8 -3.37 1.93 16.57
CA LEU A 8 -2.32 1.59 15.62
C LEU A 8 -1.28 0.62 16.21
N GLY A 9 -1.26 0.41 17.54
CA GLY A 9 -0.19 -0.23 18.30
C GLY A 9 -0.51 -1.56 18.97
N GLY A 10 -1.06 -2.54 18.29
CA GLY A 10 -1.43 -3.81 18.88
C GLY A 10 -0.68 -5.05 18.37
N THR A 11 0.65 -5.15 18.50
CA THR A 11 1.32 -6.45 18.33
C THR A 11 1.48 -7.14 19.68
N ARG A 12 1.03 -8.40 19.78
CA ARG A 12 1.36 -9.28 20.92
C ARG A 12 2.88 -9.31 21.11
N HIS A 13 3.34 -9.12 22.35
CA HIS A 13 4.72 -8.76 22.74
C HIS A 13 5.84 -9.74 22.31
N GLY A 14 5.54 -10.92 21.75
CA GLY A 14 6.54 -11.92 21.33
C GLY A 14 6.98 -11.80 19.87
N ASP A 15 6.02 -11.73 18.96
CA ASP A 15 6.29 -11.87 17.52
C ASP A 15 6.89 -10.60 16.88
N GLY A 16 6.57 -9.45 17.41
CA GLY A 16 7.04 -8.16 16.86
C GLY A 16 8.53 -7.86 17.12
N ARG A 17 9.18 -8.49 18.09
CA ARG A 17 10.63 -8.30 18.35
C ARG A 17 11.47 -9.09 17.37
N LEU A 18 11.13 -10.35 17.12
CA LEU A 18 11.81 -11.20 16.15
C LEU A 18 11.62 -10.67 14.73
N ALA A 19 10.41 -10.25 14.39
CA ALA A 19 10.12 -9.66 13.09
C ALA A 19 10.86 -8.33 12.86
N ARG A 20 10.92 -7.45 13.87
CA ARG A 20 11.75 -6.23 13.82
C ARG A 20 13.24 -6.53 13.71
N LEU A 21 13.73 -7.55 14.40
CA LEU A 21 15.13 -7.98 14.30
C LEU A 21 15.42 -8.54 12.91
N ALA A 22 14.52 -9.35 12.35
CA ALA A 22 14.63 -9.88 11.00
C ALA A 22 14.65 -8.74 9.95
N SER A 23 13.70 -7.80 10.02
CA SER A 23 13.68 -6.63 9.14
C SER A 23 14.92 -5.76 9.30
N HIS A 24 15.47 -5.65 10.50
CA HIS A 24 16.70 -4.92 10.74
C HIS A 24 17.92 -5.62 10.13
N LEU A 25 18.00 -6.94 10.27
CA LEU A 25 19.01 -7.77 9.62
C LEU A 25 18.90 -7.74 8.10
N GLU A 26 17.70 -7.81 7.55
CA GLU A 26 17.46 -7.62 6.12
C GLU A 26 17.95 -6.26 5.63
N ASN A 27 17.65 -5.18 6.34
CA ASN A 27 18.14 -3.85 6.00
C ASN A 27 19.67 -3.73 6.06
N ILE A 28 20.33 -4.45 6.98
CA ILE A 28 21.79 -4.51 7.05
C ILE A 28 22.36 -5.36 5.93
N LEU A 29 21.82 -6.57 5.73
CA LEU A 29 22.29 -7.52 4.71
C LEU A 29 22.05 -7.02 3.30
N TYR A 30 20.88 -6.42 3.04
CA TYR A 30 20.48 -5.93 1.71
C TYR A 30 20.65 -4.41 1.58
N GLY A 31 21.27 -3.77 2.56
CA GLY A 31 21.61 -2.36 2.52
C GLY A 31 22.28 -1.98 1.21
N ARG A 32 21.95 -0.78 0.67
CA ARG A 32 22.36 -0.31 -0.66
C ARG A 32 21.73 -1.03 -1.86
N GLY A 33 20.78 -1.96 -1.69
CA GLY A 33 20.04 -2.59 -2.79
C GLY A 33 20.93 -3.43 -3.75
N TRP A 34 21.99 -4.04 -3.24
CA TRP A 34 22.90 -4.84 -4.07
C TRP A 34 22.21 -6.02 -4.78
N PRO A 35 21.19 -6.74 -4.19
CA PRO A 35 20.53 -7.83 -4.89
C PRO A 35 19.78 -7.34 -6.13
N VAL A 36 19.12 -6.17 -6.01
CA VAL A 36 18.42 -5.54 -7.12
C VAL A 36 19.38 -5.14 -8.23
N ARG A 37 20.55 -4.58 -7.86
CA ARG A 37 21.59 -4.22 -8.84
C ARG A 37 22.17 -5.45 -9.54
N LEU A 38 22.40 -6.53 -8.79
CA LEU A 38 22.86 -7.79 -9.35
C LEU A 38 21.81 -8.38 -10.29
N ALA A 39 20.55 -8.44 -9.89
CA ALA A 39 19.45 -8.91 -10.74
C ALA A 39 19.36 -8.12 -12.05
N ARG A 40 19.49 -6.79 -11.99
CA ARG A 40 19.55 -5.94 -13.19
C ARG A 40 20.76 -6.24 -14.07
N ALA A 41 21.93 -6.42 -13.48
CA ALA A 41 23.15 -6.77 -14.21
C ALA A 41 23.02 -8.12 -14.93
N LEU A 42 22.26 -9.06 -14.35
CA LEU A 42 21.94 -10.35 -14.95
C LEU A 42 20.76 -10.29 -15.95
N GLY A 43 20.26 -9.09 -16.27
CA GLY A 43 19.18 -8.89 -17.23
C GLY A 43 17.78 -9.21 -16.72
N VAL A 44 17.60 -9.43 -15.41
CA VAL A 44 16.28 -9.61 -14.81
C VAL A 44 15.52 -8.29 -14.86
N ARG A 45 14.43 -8.27 -15.60
CA ARG A 45 13.51 -7.13 -15.71
C ARG A 45 12.19 -7.50 -15.04
N PRO A 46 11.93 -6.96 -13.86
CA PRO A 46 10.66 -7.18 -13.21
C PRO A 46 9.53 -6.56 -14.04
N THR A 47 8.43 -7.29 -14.17
CA THR A 47 7.25 -6.85 -14.90
C THR A 47 6.04 -6.79 -13.99
N VAL A 48 5.22 -5.76 -14.16
CA VAL A 48 3.92 -5.64 -13.47
C VAL A 48 2.86 -6.30 -14.35
N ARG A 49 2.10 -7.22 -13.77
CA ARG A 49 0.98 -7.89 -14.42
C ARG A 49 -0.33 -7.39 -13.84
N THR A 50 -1.23 -6.94 -14.69
CA THR A 50 -2.61 -6.63 -14.30
C THR A 50 -3.47 -7.86 -14.48
N VAL A 51 -4.23 -8.21 -13.44
CA VAL A 51 -5.29 -9.20 -13.52
C VAL A 51 -6.62 -8.46 -13.47
N ARG A 52 -7.55 -8.81 -14.35
CA ARG A 52 -8.86 -8.16 -14.43
C ARG A 52 -9.95 -9.18 -14.13
N TYR A 53 -10.88 -8.78 -13.29
CA TYR A 53 -12.07 -9.51 -12.95
C TYR A 53 -13.29 -8.66 -13.32
N ALA A 54 -14.29 -9.27 -13.92
CA ALA A 54 -15.61 -8.69 -14.05
C ALA A 54 -16.55 -9.42 -13.07
N VAL A 55 -17.14 -8.65 -12.16
CA VAL A 55 -18.07 -9.18 -11.17
C VAL A 55 -19.43 -8.55 -11.45
N ALA A 56 -20.44 -9.40 -11.68
CA ALA A 56 -21.82 -8.94 -11.75
C ALA A 56 -22.31 -8.69 -10.31
N TRP A 57 -22.81 -7.50 -10.07
CA TRP A 57 -23.48 -7.16 -8.81
C TRP A 57 -24.92 -7.71 -8.84
N GLY A 58 -25.55 -7.85 -7.65
CA GLY A 58 -26.91 -8.36 -7.55
C GLY A 58 -27.97 -7.45 -8.17
N PRO A 59 -29.23 -7.90 -8.15
CA PRO A 59 -30.35 -7.13 -8.73
C PRO A 59 -30.52 -5.73 -8.14
N GLU A 60 -30.11 -5.51 -6.91
CA GLU A 60 -30.12 -4.23 -6.21
C GLU A 60 -29.24 -3.16 -6.85
N ALA A 61 -28.26 -3.59 -7.63
CA ALA A 61 -27.36 -2.70 -8.37
C ALA A 61 -27.83 -2.48 -9.84
N ALA A 62 -29.01 -2.97 -10.19
CA ALA A 62 -29.53 -2.81 -11.54
C ALA A 62 -29.73 -1.31 -11.86
N GLY A 63 -29.05 -0.84 -12.91
CA GLY A 63 -29.09 0.56 -13.32
C GLY A 63 -27.95 1.43 -12.76
N LEU A 64 -27.13 0.92 -11.85
CA LEU A 64 -25.91 1.62 -11.45
C LEU A 64 -24.86 1.59 -12.58
N PRO A 65 -24.09 2.66 -12.76
CA PRO A 65 -22.98 2.65 -13.70
C PRO A 65 -21.91 1.64 -13.27
N PRO A 66 -21.14 1.06 -14.21
CA PRO A 66 -20.05 0.17 -13.88
C PRO A 66 -19.01 0.86 -13.01
N LEU A 67 -18.61 0.24 -11.89
CA LEU A 67 -17.60 0.71 -10.96
C LEU A 67 -16.26 0.04 -11.26
N ARG A 68 -15.23 0.84 -11.53
CA ARG A 68 -13.87 0.35 -11.73
C ARG A 68 -13.07 0.50 -10.45
N ILE A 69 -12.74 -0.63 -9.84
CA ILE A 69 -11.93 -0.69 -8.63
C ILE A 69 -10.52 -1.16 -9.01
N ALA A 70 -9.50 -0.40 -8.63
CA ALA A 70 -8.13 -0.89 -8.65
C ALA A 70 -7.70 -1.27 -7.23
N TYR A 71 -7.05 -2.44 -7.14
CA TYR A 71 -6.47 -2.93 -5.88
C TYR A 71 -4.98 -3.22 -6.07
N ALA A 72 -4.18 -2.81 -5.12
CA ALA A 72 -2.77 -3.19 -5.01
C ALA A 72 -2.34 -3.29 -3.55
N SER A 73 -1.38 -4.19 -3.27
CA SER A 73 -0.78 -4.38 -1.95
C SER A 73 0.69 -4.78 -2.08
N ASP A 74 1.36 -4.93 -0.94
CA ASP A 74 2.70 -5.54 -0.85
C ASP A 74 3.75 -4.80 -1.71
N PHE A 75 3.75 -3.48 -1.63
CA PHE A 75 4.70 -2.64 -2.35
C PHE A 75 6.13 -2.83 -1.86
N HIS A 76 6.28 -3.06 -0.54
CA HIS A 76 7.57 -3.28 0.10
C HIS A 76 8.65 -2.27 -0.33
N ALA A 77 8.30 -0.99 -0.37
CA ALA A 77 9.27 0.05 -0.66
C ALA A 77 10.44 -0.06 0.31
N GLY A 78 11.65 -0.17 -0.24
CA GLY A 78 12.86 -0.40 0.53
C GLY A 78 14.02 -0.91 -0.31
N PRO A 79 15.12 -1.30 0.35
CA PRO A 79 16.36 -1.69 -0.34
C PRO A 79 16.24 -2.98 -1.16
N THR A 80 15.22 -3.81 -0.90
CA THR A 80 15.00 -5.09 -1.57
C THR A 80 14.09 -4.99 -2.79
N THR A 81 13.36 -3.89 -2.93
CA THR A 81 12.44 -3.66 -4.05
C THR A 81 13.01 -2.65 -5.04
N ASP A 82 13.05 -3.03 -6.30
CA ASP A 82 13.50 -2.11 -7.36
C ASP A 82 12.49 -0.98 -7.53
N ALA A 83 12.96 0.26 -7.42
CA ALA A 83 12.14 1.45 -7.59
C ALA A 83 11.44 1.51 -8.96
N SER A 84 11.98 0.85 -9.99
CA SER A 84 11.31 0.78 -11.30
C SER A 84 10.06 -0.09 -11.29
N VAL A 85 10.00 -1.11 -10.42
CA VAL A 85 8.78 -1.93 -10.21
C VAL A 85 7.69 -1.08 -9.59
N LEU A 86 8.04 -0.32 -8.54
CA LEU A 86 7.10 0.55 -7.84
C LEU A 86 6.56 1.63 -8.80
N ARG A 87 7.43 2.23 -9.61
CA ARG A 87 7.00 3.19 -10.65
C ARG A 87 6.07 2.54 -11.67
N ALA A 88 6.44 1.37 -12.20
CA ALA A 88 5.61 0.63 -13.15
C ALA A 88 4.26 0.24 -12.53
N ALA A 89 4.21 -0.11 -11.25
CA ALA A 89 2.96 -0.38 -10.52
C ALA A 89 2.09 0.88 -10.45
N CYS A 90 2.64 2.02 -10.06
CA CYS A 90 1.92 3.29 -10.01
C CYS A 90 1.43 3.74 -11.41
N GLU A 91 2.27 3.59 -12.44
CA GLU A 91 1.89 3.86 -13.83
C GLU A 91 0.76 2.95 -14.31
N THR A 92 0.83 1.66 -13.97
CA THR A 92 -0.20 0.67 -14.28
C THR A 92 -1.52 1.00 -13.61
N LEU A 93 -1.49 1.33 -12.31
CA LEU A 93 -2.69 1.76 -11.56
C LEU A 93 -3.30 3.03 -12.18
N ARG A 94 -2.46 4.01 -12.57
CA ARG A 94 -2.93 5.23 -13.24
C ARG A 94 -3.55 4.94 -14.60
N ALA A 95 -2.96 4.02 -15.37
CA ALA A 95 -3.47 3.61 -16.70
C ALA A 95 -4.80 2.84 -16.62
N VAL A 96 -5.10 2.20 -15.50
CA VAL A 96 -6.42 1.58 -15.24
C VAL A 96 -7.50 2.65 -15.15
N ALA A 97 -7.17 3.89 -14.79
CA ALA A 97 -8.12 4.99 -14.54
C ALA A 97 -9.26 4.54 -13.61
N PRO A 98 -8.96 4.17 -12.36
CA PRO A 98 -9.95 3.64 -11.43
C PRO A 98 -10.91 4.73 -10.95
N ASP A 99 -12.14 4.33 -10.67
CA ASP A 99 -13.10 5.17 -9.93
C ASP A 99 -12.77 5.14 -8.43
N LEU A 100 -12.30 3.98 -7.94
CA LEU A 100 -11.93 3.72 -6.55
C LEU A 100 -10.56 3.03 -6.50
N LEU A 101 -9.65 3.54 -5.67
CA LEU A 101 -8.34 2.93 -5.41
C LEU A 101 -8.30 2.34 -4.00
N MET A 102 -8.01 1.05 -3.91
CA MET A 102 -7.89 0.31 -2.66
C MET A 102 -6.46 -0.21 -2.49
N LEU A 103 -5.84 0.08 -1.35
CA LEU A 103 -4.45 -0.24 -1.05
C LEU A 103 -4.37 -1.16 0.17
N GLY A 104 -3.88 -2.37 -0.03
CA GLY A 104 -3.96 -3.47 0.94
C GLY A 104 -2.83 -3.52 1.98
N GLY A 105 -1.98 -2.48 2.07
CA GLY A 105 -0.91 -2.43 3.06
C GLY A 105 0.42 -3.01 2.57
N ASP A 106 1.34 -3.17 3.52
CA ASP A 106 2.74 -3.52 3.30
C ASP A 106 3.42 -2.58 2.31
N PHE A 107 3.27 -1.28 2.59
CA PHE A 107 3.84 -0.21 1.77
C PHE A 107 5.36 -0.18 1.85
N VAL A 108 5.93 -0.49 3.02
CA VAL A 108 7.39 -0.46 3.27
C VAL A 108 7.88 -1.79 3.81
N THR A 109 9.17 -2.09 3.60
CA THR A 109 9.79 -3.31 4.15
C THR A 109 10.23 -3.12 5.60
N GLY A 110 10.88 -2.01 5.95
CA GLY A 110 11.49 -1.90 7.27
C GLY A 110 11.70 -0.50 7.81
N ARG A 111 11.47 0.55 7.03
CA ARG A 111 11.64 1.94 7.45
C ARG A 111 10.47 2.80 7.00
N ALA A 112 9.81 3.44 7.95
CA ALA A 112 8.71 4.35 7.65
C ALA A 112 9.12 5.53 6.74
N THR A 113 10.40 5.90 6.71
CA THR A 113 10.90 6.99 5.85
C THR A 113 10.86 6.66 4.36
N GLU A 114 10.67 5.39 3.99
CA GLU A 114 10.61 4.94 2.60
C GLU A 114 9.25 5.18 1.94
N ILE A 115 8.22 5.52 2.74
CA ILE A 115 6.85 5.73 2.25
C ILE A 115 6.67 7.02 1.44
N GLY A 116 7.40 8.10 1.75
CA GLY A 116 7.07 9.44 1.30
C GLY A 116 6.98 9.63 -0.22
N TRP A 117 7.86 8.99 -1.00
CA TRP A 117 7.75 9.01 -2.45
C TRP A 117 6.55 8.19 -2.93
N LEU A 118 6.39 6.97 -2.42
CA LEU A 118 5.32 6.05 -2.83
C LEU A 118 3.94 6.63 -2.51
N ALA A 119 3.76 7.23 -1.32
CA ALA A 119 2.51 7.87 -0.94
C ALA A 119 2.12 8.98 -1.94
N ARG A 120 3.08 9.83 -2.34
CA ARG A 120 2.82 10.88 -3.34
C ARG A 120 2.41 10.32 -4.70
N GLU A 121 3.09 9.27 -5.18
CA GLU A 121 2.75 8.64 -6.46
C GLU A 121 1.36 7.99 -6.43
N LEU A 122 1.03 7.28 -5.36
CA LEU A 122 -0.29 6.66 -5.18
C LEU A 122 -1.39 7.71 -5.00
N GLY A 123 -1.13 8.77 -4.23
CA GLY A 123 -2.07 9.88 -4.03
C GLY A 123 -2.35 10.68 -5.31
N ALA A 124 -1.40 10.72 -6.25
CA ALA A 124 -1.55 11.37 -7.55
C ALA A 124 -2.39 10.56 -8.57
N ILE A 125 -2.78 9.31 -8.25
CA ILE A 125 -3.65 8.52 -9.12
C ILE A 125 -5.08 9.05 -9.03
N PRO A 126 -5.70 9.45 -10.14
CA PRO A 126 -7.10 9.86 -10.14
C PRO A 126 -8.00 8.71 -9.69
N ALA A 127 -8.81 8.94 -8.66
CA ALA A 127 -9.81 8.02 -8.16
C ALA A 127 -10.95 8.85 -7.55
N PRO A 128 -11.96 9.24 -8.33
CA PRO A 128 -12.97 10.23 -7.94
C PRO A 128 -13.83 9.77 -6.75
N LEU A 129 -14.03 8.47 -6.55
CA LEU A 129 -14.77 7.93 -5.41
C LEU A 129 -13.90 7.71 -4.16
N GLY A 130 -12.60 7.94 -4.26
CA GLY A 130 -11.71 7.91 -3.11
C GLY A 130 -10.52 6.96 -3.28
N ARG A 131 -9.55 7.17 -2.38
CA ARG A 131 -8.37 6.33 -2.21
C ARG A 131 -8.36 5.87 -0.77
N PHE A 132 -8.41 4.56 -0.57
CA PHE A 132 -8.47 3.96 0.76
C PHE A 132 -7.30 3.01 0.96
N ALA A 133 -6.74 3.01 2.15
CA ALA A 133 -5.65 2.15 2.53
C ALA A 133 -5.92 1.44 3.86
N VAL A 134 -5.38 0.25 4.00
CA VAL A 134 -5.19 -0.42 5.28
C VAL A 134 -3.71 -0.63 5.52
N LEU A 135 -3.30 -0.87 6.77
CA LEU A 135 -1.90 -1.15 7.11
C LEU A 135 -1.65 -2.64 7.16
N GLY A 136 -0.56 -3.06 6.55
CA GLY A 136 -0.01 -4.40 6.69
C GLY A 136 0.83 -4.58 7.96
N ASN A 137 1.38 -5.77 8.13
CA ASN A 137 2.24 -6.07 9.27
C ASN A 137 3.61 -5.37 9.18
N HIS A 138 4.19 -5.24 7.99
CA HIS A 138 5.46 -4.52 7.79
C HIS A 138 5.33 -3.04 8.11
N ASP A 139 4.22 -2.41 7.76
CA ASP A 139 3.95 -1.01 8.10
C ASP A 139 3.90 -0.79 9.61
N ARG A 140 3.24 -1.71 10.33
CA ARG A 140 3.15 -1.67 11.80
C ARG A 140 4.51 -1.88 12.46
N TRP A 141 5.34 -2.77 11.93
CA TRP A 141 6.69 -3.02 12.45
C TRP A 141 7.64 -1.85 12.19
N SER A 142 7.46 -1.17 11.06
CA SER A 142 8.27 -0.01 10.65
C SER A 142 7.87 1.28 11.37
N GLY A 143 6.71 1.29 12.03
CA GLY A 143 6.12 2.45 12.70
C GLY A 143 4.94 3.00 11.92
N ALA A 144 3.72 2.65 12.35
CA ALA A 144 2.48 2.98 11.65
C ALA A 144 2.23 4.49 11.54
N THR A 145 2.44 5.24 12.62
CA THR A 145 2.08 6.67 12.69
C THR A 145 2.67 7.54 11.58
N PRO A 146 3.99 7.52 11.31
CA PRO A 146 4.53 8.30 10.20
C PRO A 146 4.04 7.82 8.83
N ILE A 147 3.77 6.51 8.65
CA ILE A 147 3.23 5.98 7.39
C ILE A 147 1.81 6.50 7.14
N VAL A 148 0.95 6.42 8.16
CA VAL A 148 -0.42 6.98 8.10
C VAL A 148 -0.38 8.44 7.73
N ARG A 149 0.45 9.23 8.42
CA ARG A 149 0.57 10.67 8.16
C ARG A 149 0.97 10.99 6.71
N GLU A 150 1.92 10.25 6.14
CA GLU A 150 2.35 10.45 4.74
C GLU A 150 1.26 10.05 3.74
N LEU A 151 0.53 8.96 4.00
CA LEU A 151 -0.60 8.52 3.17
C LEU A 151 -1.73 9.55 3.21
N GLU A 152 -2.13 10.01 4.40
CA GLU A 152 -3.18 11.00 4.56
C GLU A 152 -2.80 12.36 3.96
N ALA A 153 -1.56 12.79 4.12
CA ALA A 153 -1.03 13.99 3.48
C ALA A 153 -1.07 13.91 1.93
N ALA A 154 -1.01 12.69 1.38
CA ALA A 154 -1.17 12.43 -0.04
C ALA A 154 -2.64 12.25 -0.50
N GLY A 155 -3.61 12.45 0.39
CA GLY A 155 -5.04 12.32 0.10
C GLY A 155 -5.54 10.86 0.02
N ILE A 156 -4.88 9.96 0.73
CA ILE A 156 -5.27 8.55 0.87
C ILE A 156 -5.83 8.35 2.27
N GLN A 157 -7.10 7.98 2.40
CA GLN A 157 -7.73 7.74 3.69
C GLN A 157 -7.29 6.37 4.24
N VAL A 158 -6.69 6.36 5.42
CA VAL A 158 -6.28 5.11 6.09
C VAL A 158 -7.41 4.62 7.01
N LEU A 159 -7.85 3.39 6.79
CA LEU A 159 -8.92 2.76 7.56
C LEU A 159 -8.32 1.83 8.62
N VAL A 160 -8.60 2.14 9.90
CA VAL A 160 -8.18 1.32 11.05
C VAL A 160 -9.43 0.98 11.87
N ASN A 161 -9.87 -0.27 11.80
CA ASN A 161 -11.14 -0.70 12.42
C ASN A 161 -12.33 0.22 12.05
N ALA A 162 -12.33 0.69 10.81
CA ALA A 162 -13.29 1.64 10.29
C ALA A 162 -13.75 1.23 8.89
N ASN A 163 -14.87 1.77 8.48
CA ASN A 163 -15.36 1.71 7.11
C ASN A 163 -15.43 3.12 6.52
N ALA A 164 -15.62 3.19 5.23
CA ALA A 164 -15.92 4.41 4.50
C ALA A 164 -17.15 4.18 3.63
N GLN A 165 -18.03 5.15 3.60
CA GLN A 165 -19.17 5.17 2.70
C GLN A 165 -18.76 5.86 1.41
N LEU A 166 -19.13 5.30 0.29
CA LEU A 166 -18.93 5.94 -1.00
C LEU A 166 -20.00 6.99 -1.25
N PRO A 167 -19.74 8.00 -2.09
CA PRO A 167 -20.77 8.94 -2.48
C PRO A 167 -21.81 8.29 -3.40
N PRO A 168 -23.02 8.88 -3.53
CA PRO A 168 -24.00 8.43 -4.51
C PRO A 168 -23.38 8.28 -5.90
N PRO A 169 -23.81 7.30 -6.68
CA PRO A 169 -24.92 6.37 -6.45
C PRO A 169 -24.51 5.04 -5.77
N TYR A 170 -23.35 4.99 -5.10
CA TYR A 170 -22.78 3.77 -4.51
C TYR A 170 -22.84 3.74 -2.98
N ASP A 171 -23.61 4.60 -2.36
CA ASP A 171 -23.84 4.75 -0.92
C ASP A 171 -24.77 3.68 -0.32
#